data_b16cf0a73872469783e7692569e0ab05
#
_entry.id   b16cf0a73872469783e7692569e0ab05
#
_cell.length_a   1.000
_cell.length_b   1.000
_cell.length_c   1.000
_cell.angle_alpha   90.00
_cell.angle_beta   90.00
_cell.angle_gamma   90.00
#
_symmetry.space_group_name_H-M   'P 1'
#
loop_
_entity.id
_entity.type
_entity.pdbx_description
1 polymer ?
#
loop_
_entity_poly.entity_id
_entity_poly.type
_entity_poly.pdbx_seq_one_letter_code
_entity_poly.pdbx_strand_id
1 'polypeptide(L)'
;MAKLKFDELGKRFYETGVSEAVLFPQDPSGTYPKGIAWNGITAANESPSGAEANDQYADNIKYLSLTGAENFEGTIEAFSSPEEFDECDGMKTIAKGAVAHQQNRRPFGFAFKSILGNDTKGNEYGYKLHLWYGCKAAPSERSHATVNDSPEPQNLSLIHI
;
A
#
# COMPACT_ATOMS: atom_id res chain seq x y z
N MET A 1 -11.12 36.68 26.71
CA MET A 1 -9.97 36.08 26.04
C MET A 1 -10.20 34.58 25.92
N ALA A 2 -10.03 34.02 24.74
CA ALA A 2 -10.09 32.55 24.58
C ALA A 2 -8.90 31.92 25.31
N LYS A 3 -9.17 30.98 26.20
CA LYS A 3 -8.14 30.28 26.98
C LYS A 3 -7.53 29.21 26.07
N LEU A 4 -6.21 29.27 25.82
CA LEU A 4 -5.52 28.25 25.05
C LEU A 4 -5.57 26.91 25.81
N LYS A 5 -5.95 25.86 25.11
CA LYS A 5 -5.96 24.49 25.61
C LYS A 5 -4.85 23.71 24.93
N PHE A 6 -3.82 23.36 25.66
CA PHE A 6 -2.62 22.72 25.10
C PHE A 6 -2.72 21.19 25.02
N ASP A 7 -3.59 20.60 25.81
CA ASP A 7 -3.78 19.16 25.88
C ASP A 7 -5.20 18.80 26.28
N GLU A 8 -5.71 17.68 25.78
CA GLU A 8 -7.04 17.19 26.07
C GLU A 8 -7.01 15.66 26.23
N LEU A 9 -7.38 15.20 27.42
CA LEU A 9 -7.51 13.77 27.70
C LEU A 9 -8.55 13.13 26.76
N GLY A 10 -8.22 11.95 26.21
CA GLY A 10 -9.06 11.24 25.24
C GLY A 10 -8.88 11.68 23.79
N LYS A 11 -8.04 12.70 23.52
CA LYS A 11 -7.73 13.17 22.16
C LYS A 11 -6.29 12.93 21.72
N ARG A 12 -5.53 12.15 22.46
CA ARG A 12 -4.18 11.71 22.08
C ARG A 12 -4.32 10.42 21.30
N PHE A 13 -4.36 10.54 19.98
CA PHE A 13 -4.52 9.40 19.09
C PHE A 13 -3.18 8.89 18.57
N TYR A 14 -3.12 7.58 18.37
CA TYR A 14 -2.03 6.90 17.68
C TYR A 14 -2.58 5.84 16.74
N GLU A 15 -1.83 5.53 15.72
CA GLU A 15 -2.17 4.51 14.75
C GLU A 15 -1.09 3.44 14.75
N THR A 16 -1.47 2.19 14.72
CA THR A 16 -0.56 1.05 14.76
C THR A 16 -1.15 -0.18 14.09
N GLY A 17 -0.27 -1.10 13.72
CA GLY A 17 -0.64 -2.40 13.17
C GLY A 17 -1.28 -2.32 11.79
N VAL A 18 -1.17 -3.42 11.08
CA VAL A 18 -1.78 -3.67 9.77
C VAL A 18 -2.49 -5.01 9.85
N SER A 19 -3.72 -5.09 9.37
CA SER A 19 -4.52 -6.32 9.40
C SER A 19 -5.65 -6.30 8.38
N GLU A 20 -6.28 -7.44 8.20
CA GLU A 20 -7.52 -7.59 7.43
C GLU A 20 -7.44 -6.98 6.03
N ALA A 21 -6.41 -7.36 5.27
CA ALA A 21 -6.22 -6.83 3.93
C ALA A 21 -7.11 -7.55 2.90
N VAL A 22 -7.49 -6.80 1.87
CA VAL A 22 -8.35 -7.25 0.78
C VAL A 22 -7.78 -6.78 -0.55
N LEU A 23 -7.62 -7.71 -1.48
CA LEU A 23 -7.28 -7.46 -2.87
C LEU A 23 -8.56 -7.31 -3.70
N PHE A 24 -8.59 -6.34 -4.59
CA PHE A 24 -9.67 -6.12 -5.55
C PHE A 24 -9.12 -6.11 -6.98
N PRO A 25 -9.00 -7.24 -7.67
CA PRO A 25 -8.58 -7.26 -9.07
C PRO A 25 -9.56 -6.45 -9.92
N GLN A 26 -9.04 -5.50 -10.70
CA GLN A 26 -9.85 -4.67 -11.58
C GLN A 26 -10.25 -5.47 -12.82
N ASP A 27 -11.50 -5.39 -13.24
CA ASP A 27 -11.95 -5.99 -14.48
C ASP A 27 -11.68 -5.09 -15.70
N PRO A 28 -11.81 -5.57 -16.94
CA PRO A 28 -11.61 -4.76 -18.14
C PRO A 28 -12.51 -3.54 -18.27
N SER A 29 -13.63 -3.50 -17.54
CA SER A 29 -14.53 -2.33 -17.51
C SER A 29 -14.06 -1.25 -16.55
N GLY A 30 -12.98 -1.50 -15.78
CA GLY A 30 -12.44 -0.58 -14.78
C GLY A 30 -13.11 -0.67 -13.42
N THR A 31 -13.99 -1.65 -13.21
CA THR A 31 -14.67 -1.86 -11.92
C THR A 31 -13.97 -2.91 -11.05
N TYR A 32 -14.34 -2.96 -9.78
CA TYR A 32 -13.77 -3.88 -8.77
C TYR A 32 -14.88 -4.81 -8.24
N PRO A 33 -15.24 -5.85 -9.00
CA PRO A 33 -16.45 -6.63 -8.73
C PRO A 33 -16.37 -7.51 -7.49
N LYS A 34 -15.17 -7.89 -7.06
CA LYS A 34 -14.97 -8.83 -5.96
C LYS A 34 -13.74 -8.50 -5.13
N GLY A 35 -13.91 -8.48 -3.80
CA GLY A 35 -12.82 -8.46 -2.84
C GLY A 35 -12.37 -9.88 -2.49
N ILE A 36 -11.06 -10.08 -2.37
CA ILE A 36 -10.40 -11.34 -2.02
C ILE A 36 -9.54 -11.10 -0.79
N ALA A 37 -9.75 -11.86 0.27
CA ALA A 37 -8.97 -11.70 1.49
C ALA A 37 -7.49 -11.99 1.24
N TRP A 38 -6.61 -11.08 1.69
CA TRP A 38 -5.17 -11.25 1.65
C TRP A 38 -4.63 -11.39 3.05
N ASN A 39 -4.39 -12.62 3.45
CA ASN A 39 -3.85 -12.95 4.77
C ASN A 39 -2.32 -12.85 4.78
N GLY A 40 -1.76 -12.61 5.97
CA GLY A 40 -0.31 -12.61 6.18
C GLY A 40 0.39 -11.31 5.78
N ILE A 41 -0.31 -10.18 5.72
CA ILE A 41 0.29 -8.86 5.54
C ILE A 41 1.12 -8.51 6.77
N THR A 42 2.35 -8.11 6.54
CA THR A 42 3.30 -7.66 7.57
C THR A 42 3.47 -6.15 7.58
N ALA A 43 3.42 -5.51 6.41
CA ALA A 43 3.47 -4.06 6.30
C ALA A 43 2.73 -3.55 5.04
N ALA A 44 2.26 -2.32 5.11
CA ALA A 44 1.78 -1.54 3.99
C ALA A 44 2.31 -0.11 4.14
N ASN A 45 3.25 0.27 3.28
CA ASN A 45 3.95 1.54 3.36
C ASN A 45 3.57 2.43 2.18
N GLU A 46 3.32 3.68 2.45
CA GLU A 46 3.03 4.71 1.46
C GLU A 46 4.26 5.60 1.28
N SER A 47 4.66 5.84 0.05
CA SER A 47 5.84 6.64 -0.31
C SER A 47 5.47 7.61 -1.43
N PRO A 48 4.64 8.62 -1.16
CA PRO A 48 4.31 9.61 -2.18
C PRO A 48 5.56 10.37 -2.62
N SER A 49 5.65 10.65 -3.92
CA SER A 49 6.74 11.39 -4.53
C SER A 49 6.21 12.44 -5.50
N GLY A 50 7.04 13.41 -5.89
CA GLY A 50 6.61 14.51 -6.76
C GLY A 50 6.02 15.67 -5.97
N ALA A 51 5.23 16.50 -6.62
CA ALA A 51 4.63 17.73 -6.08
C ALA A 51 5.65 18.74 -5.51
N GLU A 52 6.94 18.60 -5.85
CA GLU A 52 7.95 19.57 -5.46
C GLU A 52 7.75 20.89 -6.20
N ALA A 53 7.91 21.98 -5.47
CA ALA A 53 7.83 23.30 -6.03
C ALA A 53 9.10 23.61 -6.85
N ASN A 54 8.94 23.83 -8.14
CA ASN A 54 10.02 24.29 -9.02
C ASN A 54 9.92 25.81 -9.18
N ASP A 55 10.84 26.53 -8.55
CA ASP A 55 10.88 27.98 -8.54
C ASP A 55 11.57 28.51 -9.81
N GLN A 56 10.88 29.34 -10.55
CA GLN A 56 11.41 29.99 -11.72
C GLN A 56 11.78 31.44 -11.39
N TYR A 57 12.97 31.86 -11.80
CA TYR A 57 13.51 33.18 -11.54
C TYR A 57 13.61 33.96 -12.86
N ALA A 58 13.15 35.20 -12.84
CA ALA A 58 13.32 36.18 -13.91
C ALA A 58 13.50 37.57 -13.28
N ASP A 59 14.20 38.50 -13.96
CA ASP A 59 14.44 39.86 -13.51
C ASP A 59 15.04 39.93 -12.08
N ASN A 60 15.87 38.92 -11.69
CA ASN A 60 16.49 38.79 -10.39
C ASN A 60 15.51 38.60 -9.21
N ILE A 61 14.28 38.19 -9.50
CA ILE A 61 13.26 37.86 -8.50
C ILE A 61 12.70 36.44 -8.75
N LYS A 62 12.11 35.85 -7.72
CA LYS A 62 11.30 34.64 -7.90
C LYS A 62 10.03 35.03 -8.67
N TYR A 63 9.98 34.66 -9.95
CA TYR A 63 8.89 35.06 -10.86
C TYR A 63 7.65 34.22 -10.65
N LEU A 64 7.81 32.88 -10.52
CA LEU A 64 6.72 31.96 -10.26
C LEU A 64 7.25 30.65 -9.64
N SER A 65 6.34 29.91 -9.05
CA SER A 65 6.60 28.56 -8.52
C SER A 65 5.61 27.59 -9.18
N LEU A 66 6.14 26.59 -9.86
CA LEU A 66 5.34 25.54 -10.50
C LEU A 66 5.41 24.28 -9.64
N THR A 67 4.26 23.73 -9.29
CA THR A 67 4.17 22.45 -8.59
C THR A 67 3.74 21.36 -9.57
N GLY A 68 4.50 20.28 -9.65
CA GLY A 68 4.18 19.11 -10.46
C GLY A 68 3.04 18.27 -9.87
N ALA A 69 2.66 17.22 -10.58
CA ALA A 69 1.74 16.23 -10.05
C ALA A 69 2.42 15.40 -8.97
N GLU A 70 1.66 14.99 -7.97
CA GLU A 70 2.08 13.98 -6.98
C GLU A 70 1.93 12.60 -7.60
N ASN A 71 2.94 11.76 -7.38
CA ASN A 71 2.90 10.34 -7.68
C ASN A 71 2.76 9.59 -6.36
N PHE A 72 1.83 8.65 -6.34
CA PHE A 72 1.67 7.76 -5.20
C PHE A 72 2.44 6.46 -5.46
N GLU A 73 3.26 6.07 -4.52
CA GLU A 73 3.95 4.79 -4.50
C GLU A 73 3.63 4.08 -3.18
N GLY A 74 3.47 2.78 -3.24
CA GLY A 74 3.19 1.98 -2.05
C GLY A 74 3.88 0.63 -2.10
N THR A 75 4.30 0.15 -0.95
CA THR A 75 4.91 -1.17 -0.78
C THR A 75 4.03 -2.02 0.12
N ILE A 76 3.68 -3.21 -0.34
CA ILE A 76 2.98 -4.23 0.44
C ILE A 76 3.98 -5.33 0.78
N GLU A 77 4.09 -5.67 2.05
CA GLU A 77 4.89 -6.79 2.52
C GLU A 77 3.97 -7.86 3.10
N ALA A 78 4.16 -9.10 2.68
CA ALA A 78 3.33 -10.22 3.11
C ALA A 78 4.11 -11.53 3.06
N PHE A 79 3.70 -12.49 3.88
CA PHE A 79 4.24 -13.86 3.85
C PHE A 79 3.78 -14.65 2.62
N SER A 80 2.62 -14.31 2.06
CA SER A 80 2.08 -14.96 0.87
C SER A 80 1.13 -14.02 0.14
N SER A 81 0.84 -14.33 -1.12
CA SER A 81 -0.18 -13.67 -1.92
C SER A 81 -1.31 -14.64 -2.27
N PRO A 82 -2.55 -14.16 -2.43
CA PRO A 82 -3.61 -14.97 -2.99
C PRO A 82 -3.33 -15.30 -4.47
N GLU A 83 -3.83 -16.44 -4.96
CA GLU A 83 -3.62 -16.86 -6.37
C GLU A 83 -4.12 -15.82 -7.38
N GLU A 84 -5.16 -15.10 -7.05
CA GLU A 84 -5.72 -14.04 -7.90
C GLU A 84 -4.79 -12.84 -8.06
N PHE A 85 -3.80 -12.70 -7.18
CA PHE A 85 -2.78 -11.68 -7.30
C PHE A 85 -1.76 -12.01 -8.42
N ASP A 86 -1.61 -13.26 -8.80
CA ASP A 86 -0.66 -13.69 -9.84
C ASP A 86 -0.90 -12.94 -11.16
N GLU A 87 -2.16 -12.73 -11.57
CA GLU A 87 -2.48 -11.93 -12.74
C GLU A 87 -2.10 -10.45 -12.57
N CYS A 88 -2.18 -9.94 -11.36
CA CYS A 88 -1.79 -8.55 -11.06
C CYS A 88 -0.27 -8.38 -11.08
N ASP A 89 0.49 -9.40 -10.69
CA ASP A 89 1.96 -9.43 -10.76
C ASP A 89 2.51 -9.84 -12.14
N GLY A 90 1.65 -10.04 -13.11
CA GLY A 90 2.04 -10.42 -14.48
C GLY A 90 2.44 -11.88 -14.62
N MET A 91 1.86 -12.74 -13.84
CA MET A 91 1.96 -14.19 -13.96
C MET A 91 0.71 -14.77 -14.62
N LYS A 92 0.87 -15.79 -15.42
CA LYS A 92 -0.24 -16.52 -16.04
C LYS A 92 -0.01 -18.02 -15.96
N THR A 93 -0.99 -18.73 -15.43
CA THR A 93 -0.97 -20.19 -15.44
C THR A 93 -1.22 -20.71 -16.85
N ILE A 94 -0.24 -21.44 -17.41
CA ILE A 94 -0.32 -22.04 -18.74
C ILE A 94 -0.86 -23.46 -18.65
N ALA A 95 -0.44 -24.21 -17.64
CA ALA A 95 -0.88 -25.57 -17.37
C ALA A 95 -0.78 -25.84 -15.87
N LYS A 96 -1.35 -26.94 -15.41
CA LYS A 96 -1.28 -27.34 -14.00
C LYS A 96 0.20 -27.42 -13.54
N GLY A 97 0.59 -26.53 -12.63
CA GLY A 97 1.97 -26.44 -12.12
C GLY A 97 2.96 -25.70 -12.99
N ALA A 98 2.52 -25.06 -14.09
CA ALA A 98 3.37 -24.27 -14.96
C ALA A 98 2.82 -22.84 -15.07
N VAL A 99 3.65 -21.86 -14.69
CA VAL A 99 3.32 -20.44 -14.70
C VAL A 99 4.30 -19.69 -15.59
N ALA A 100 3.81 -18.82 -16.47
CA ALA A 100 4.62 -17.89 -17.27
C ALA A 100 4.64 -16.52 -16.58
N HIS A 101 5.82 -15.93 -16.53
CA HIS A 101 6.05 -14.57 -16.09
C HIS A 101 6.07 -13.58 -17.24
N GLN A 102 6.24 -12.28 -16.95
CA GLN A 102 6.34 -11.19 -17.93
C GLN A 102 5.09 -10.99 -18.80
N GLN A 103 3.92 -11.30 -18.24
CA GLN A 103 2.64 -11.03 -18.89
C GLN A 103 2.15 -9.60 -18.57
N ASN A 104 1.09 -9.17 -19.24
CA ASN A 104 0.45 -7.91 -18.92
C ASN A 104 -0.08 -7.94 -17.47
N ARG A 105 0.24 -6.91 -16.72
CA ARG A 105 -0.20 -6.76 -15.34
C ARG A 105 -1.62 -6.20 -15.28
N ARG A 106 -2.47 -6.90 -14.55
CA ARG A 106 -3.84 -6.47 -14.28
C ARG A 106 -3.82 -5.41 -13.18
N PRO A 107 -4.47 -4.26 -13.37
CA PRO A 107 -4.63 -3.30 -12.28
C PRO A 107 -5.47 -3.89 -11.14
N PHE A 108 -5.24 -3.39 -9.94
CA PHE A 108 -5.98 -3.83 -8.76
C PHE A 108 -6.21 -2.68 -7.79
N GLY A 109 -7.16 -2.86 -6.87
CA GLY A 109 -7.32 -2.08 -5.66
C GLY A 109 -6.83 -2.88 -4.46
N PHE A 110 -6.40 -2.19 -3.43
CA PHE A 110 -5.95 -2.78 -2.19
C PHE A 110 -6.57 -2.06 -1.00
N ALA A 111 -7.07 -2.80 -0.04
CA ALA A 111 -7.58 -2.25 1.21
C ALA A 111 -6.95 -2.95 2.39
N PHE A 112 -6.69 -2.22 3.46
CA PHE A 112 -6.22 -2.79 4.72
C PHE A 112 -6.73 -1.96 5.89
N LYS A 113 -6.63 -2.54 7.06
CA LYS A 113 -7.10 -1.96 8.31
C LYS A 113 -5.93 -1.71 9.24
N SER A 114 -5.89 -0.52 9.82
CA SER A 114 -5.01 -0.19 10.94
C SER A 114 -5.80 0.03 12.21
N ILE A 115 -5.16 -0.20 13.35
CA ILE A 115 -5.74 0.04 14.67
C ILE A 115 -5.55 1.52 15.02
N LEU A 116 -6.65 2.18 15.37
CA LEU A 116 -6.63 3.53 15.92
C LEU A 116 -6.83 3.45 17.42
N GLY A 117 -5.80 3.80 18.16
CA GLY A 117 -5.84 3.84 19.61
C GLY A 117 -5.87 5.26 20.18
N ASN A 118 -6.22 5.39 21.43
CA ASN A 118 -6.10 6.63 22.17
C ASN A 118 -5.65 6.38 23.63
N ASP A 119 -5.35 7.46 24.35
CA ASP A 119 -4.86 7.45 25.72
C ASP A 119 -5.86 6.93 26.77
N THR A 120 -7.15 6.82 26.44
CA THR A 120 -8.20 6.37 27.36
C THR A 120 -8.68 4.95 27.10
N LYS A 121 -8.76 4.54 25.85
CA LYS A 121 -9.27 3.21 25.43
C LYS A 121 -8.19 2.28 24.88
N GLY A 122 -6.96 2.77 24.73
CA GLY A 122 -5.91 2.00 24.11
C GLY A 122 -6.30 1.56 22.69
N ASN A 123 -5.94 0.34 22.32
CA ASN A 123 -6.19 -0.22 20.98
C ASN A 123 -7.67 -0.56 20.70
N GLU A 124 -8.54 -0.46 21.70
CA GLU A 124 -9.97 -0.72 21.53
C GLU A 124 -10.77 0.52 21.10
N TYR A 125 -10.09 1.63 20.84
CA TYR A 125 -10.76 2.86 20.44
C TYR A 125 -11.47 2.73 19.09
N GLY A 126 -10.77 2.17 18.07
CA GLY A 126 -11.32 2.00 16.74
C GLY A 126 -10.31 1.50 15.71
N TYR A 127 -10.63 1.72 14.46
CA TYR A 127 -9.76 1.38 13.34
C TYR A 127 -9.89 2.40 12.21
N LYS A 128 -8.89 2.44 11.33
CA LYS A 128 -8.97 3.11 10.03
C LYS A 128 -8.96 2.08 8.92
N LEU A 129 -9.70 2.37 7.85
CA LEU A 129 -9.68 1.63 6.62
C LEU A 129 -8.92 2.44 5.57
N HIS A 130 -7.87 1.85 5.04
CA HIS A 130 -7.07 2.42 3.97
C HIS A 130 -7.48 1.78 2.64
N LEU A 131 -7.55 2.59 1.58
CA LEU A 131 -7.96 2.15 0.25
C LEU A 131 -7.02 2.73 -0.80
N TRP A 132 -6.38 1.86 -1.57
CA TRP A 132 -5.56 2.21 -2.72
C TRP A 132 -6.27 1.80 -4.01
N TYR A 133 -6.33 2.69 -4.98
CA TYR A 133 -7.03 2.45 -6.24
C TYR A 133 -6.07 2.46 -7.42
N GLY A 134 -6.41 1.71 -8.48
CA GLY A 134 -5.69 1.76 -9.75
C GLY A 134 -4.24 1.30 -9.65
N CYS A 135 -3.91 0.50 -8.64
CA CYS A 135 -2.57 0.02 -8.42
C CYS A 135 -2.13 -0.92 -9.54
N LYS A 136 -0.85 -0.84 -9.90
CA LYS A 136 -0.18 -1.80 -10.78
C LYS A 136 1.05 -2.31 -10.06
N ALA A 137 1.21 -3.61 -9.97
CA ALA A 137 2.41 -4.19 -9.40
C ALA A 137 3.63 -3.86 -10.27
N ALA A 138 4.71 -3.40 -9.66
CA ALA A 138 6.01 -3.35 -10.30
C ALA A 138 6.67 -4.75 -10.25
N PRO A 139 7.71 -5.01 -11.05
CA PRO A 139 8.50 -6.22 -10.89
C PRO A 139 9.07 -6.30 -9.47
N SER A 140 8.70 -7.34 -8.74
CA SER A 140 9.19 -7.57 -7.38
C SER A 140 10.27 -8.65 -7.37
N GLU A 141 11.23 -8.50 -6.47
CA GLU A 141 12.20 -9.55 -6.20
C GLU A 141 11.55 -10.63 -5.32
N ARG A 142 11.75 -11.89 -5.70
CA ARG A 142 11.34 -13.05 -4.90
C ARG A 142 12.59 -13.83 -4.51
N SER A 143 12.88 -13.88 -3.23
CA SER A 143 14.00 -14.64 -2.70
C SER A 143 13.54 -16.02 -2.24
N HIS A 144 14.29 -17.04 -2.60
CA HIS A 144 14.10 -18.42 -2.15
C HIS A 144 15.35 -18.88 -1.43
N ALA A 145 15.24 -19.18 -0.14
CA ALA A 145 16.33 -19.65 0.69
C ALA A 145 16.06 -21.07 1.19
N THR A 146 17.13 -21.80 1.46
CA THR A 146 17.04 -23.11 2.13
C THR A 146 16.58 -22.93 3.57
N VAL A 147 15.66 -23.76 4.03
CA VAL A 147 15.24 -23.81 5.42
C VAL A 147 16.42 -24.21 6.31
N ASN A 148 16.68 -23.40 7.32
CA ASN A 148 17.69 -23.63 8.36
C ASN A 148 17.02 -23.74 9.74
N ASP A 149 17.82 -23.71 10.80
CA ASP A 149 17.33 -23.79 12.19
C ASP A 149 16.43 -22.60 12.60
N SER A 150 16.44 -21.51 11.80
CA SER A 150 15.60 -20.34 11.99
C SER A 150 14.90 -20.02 10.65
N PRO A 151 13.81 -20.73 10.32
CA PRO A 151 13.11 -20.51 9.07
C PRO A 151 12.48 -19.10 9.04
N GLU A 152 12.85 -18.31 8.06
CA GLU A 152 12.25 -16.99 7.80
C GLU A 152 11.23 -17.11 6.67
N PRO A 153 10.02 -16.56 6.84
CA PRO A 153 9.04 -16.52 5.76
C PRO A 153 9.52 -15.59 4.66
N GLN A 154 9.14 -15.91 3.43
CA GLN A 154 9.42 -15.04 2.29
C GLN A 154 8.56 -13.78 2.38
N ASN A 155 9.17 -12.62 2.19
CA ASN A 155 8.46 -11.38 2.06
C ASN A 155 8.28 -11.02 0.59
N LEU A 156 7.05 -10.72 0.20
CA LEU A 156 6.73 -10.12 -1.08
C LEU A 156 6.75 -8.60 -0.90
N SER A 157 7.63 -7.93 -1.60
CA SER A 157 7.64 -6.47 -1.68
C SER A 157 7.07 -6.05 -3.02
N LEU A 158 5.93 -5.37 -3.00
CA LEU A 158 5.19 -4.97 -4.18
C LEU A 158 5.06 -3.46 -4.21
N ILE A 159 5.36 -2.89 -5.34
CA ILE A 159 5.21 -1.47 -5.56
C ILE A 159 4.29 -1.25 -6.75
N HIS A 160 3.07 -0.51 -6.67
CA HIS A 160 3.10 0.75 -7.31
C HIS A 160 1.87 1.19 -8.06
N ILE A 161 1.87 2.38 -8.46
CA ILE A 161 0.80 3.02 -9.20
C ILE A 161 1.25 3.66 -10.43
#